data_d8cf91aaeb4507c2a1ded85c3875404d
#
_entry.id   d8cf91aaeb4507c2a1ded85c3875404d
#
_cell.length_a   1.000
_cell.length_b   1.000
_cell.length_c   1.000
_cell.angle_alpha   90.00
_cell.angle_beta   90.00
_cell.angle_gamma   90.00
#
_symmetry.space_group_name_H-M   'P 1'
#
loop_
_entity.id
_entity.type
_entity.pdbx_description
1 polymer ?
#
loop_
_entity_poly.entity_id
_entity_poly.type
_entity_poly.pdbx_seq_one_letter_code
_entity_poly.pdbx_strand_id
1 'polypeptide(L)'
;MKVTYEMENGKKVKVETYANGTVRKYDENENLIYVKENRGYEEWHEYDSNGNCILAKNNCGGKEWYEYDENGNLIYWKNNDGYEEWNEYDSYGNRIHYKDSTGTEIWWECDPNGYFLHVWDNDGEEWFCDDYEERKTC
;
A
#
# COMPACT_ATOMS: atom_id res chain seq x y z
N MET A 1 -26.17 -5.09 -12.96
CA MET A 1 -25.51 -5.51 -11.71
C MET A 1 -26.57 -6.02 -10.75
N LYS A 2 -26.32 -7.16 -10.13
CA LYS A 2 -27.15 -7.75 -9.07
C LYS A 2 -26.41 -7.65 -7.75
N VAL A 3 -27.06 -7.19 -6.68
CA VAL A 3 -26.51 -7.13 -5.32
C VAL A 3 -27.21 -8.16 -4.45
N THR A 4 -26.45 -8.96 -3.74
CA THR A 4 -26.92 -9.92 -2.74
C THR A 4 -26.05 -9.85 -1.49
N TYR A 5 -26.51 -10.48 -0.41
CA TYR A 5 -25.76 -10.56 0.84
C TYR A 5 -25.67 -12.01 1.28
N GLU A 6 -24.51 -12.41 1.77
CA GLU A 6 -24.27 -13.75 2.33
C GLU A 6 -23.53 -13.64 3.67
N MET A 7 -23.47 -14.73 4.41
CA MET A 7 -22.72 -14.82 5.67
C MET A 7 -21.46 -15.66 5.44
N GLU A 8 -20.29 -15.07 5.71
CA GLU A 8 -19.00 -15.77 5.69
C GLU A 8 -18.33 -15.62 7.08
N ASN A 9 -17.99 -16.74 7.72
CA ASN A 9 -17.37 -16.75 9.05
C ASN A 9 -18.11 -15.88 10.10
N GLY A 10 -19.45 -15.88 10.06
CA GLY A 10 -20.29 -15.10 10.97
C GLY A 10 -20.39 -13.61 10.67
N LYS A 11 -19.82 -13.14 9.56
CA LYS A 11 -19.87 -11.76 9.11
C LYS A 11 -20.70 -11.60 7.84
N LYS A 12 -21.40 -10.46 7.72
CA LYS A 12 -22.20 -10.13 6.53
C LYS A 12 -21.28 -9.66 5.40
N VAL A 13 -21.43 -10.28 4.23
CA VAL A 13 -20.68 -9.95 3.01
C VAL A 13 -21.65 -9.47 1.94
N LYS A 14 -21.38 -8.30 1.36
CA LYS A 14 -22.08 -7.80 0.17
C LYS A 14 -21.46 -8.42 -1.08
N VAL A 15 -22.30 -8.95 -1.97
CA VAL A 15 -21.87 -9.56 -3.24
C VAL A 15 -22.47 -8.81 -4.41
N GLU A 16 -21.64 -8.31 -5.29
CA GLU A 16 -22.03 -7.68 -6.56
C GLU A 16 -21.69 -8.62 -7.71
N THR A 17 -22.70 -8.93 -8.53
CA THR A 17 -22.52 -9.74 -9.74
C THR A 17 -22.86 -8.89 -10.96
N TYR A 18 -21.90 -8.79 -11.86
CA TYR A 18 -22.00 -8.00 -13.08
C TYR A 18 -22.42 -8.86 -14.27
N ALA A 19 -23.04 -8.23 -15.29
CA ALA A 19 -23.54 -8.92 -16.48
C ALA A 19 -22.45 -9.67 -17.28
N ASN A 20 -21.20 -9.20 -17.19
CA ASN A 20 -20.03 -9.84 -17.83
C ASN A 20 -19.48 -11.05 -17.04
N GLY A 21 -20.11 -11.42 -15.91
CA GLY A 21 -19.66 -12.52 -15.05
C GLY A 21 -18.65 -12.15 -13.97
N THR A 22 -18.25 -10.87 -13.87
CA THR A 22 -17.41 -10.39 -12.78
C THR A 22 -18.18 -10.42 -11.46
N VAL A 23 -17.55 -10.89 -10.39
CA VAL A 23 -18.07 -10.90 -9.03
C VAL A 23 -17.14 -10.10 -8.13
N ARG A 24 -17.71 -9.27 -7.27
CA ARG A 24 -16.99 -8.55 -6.21
C ARG A 24 -17.67 -8.79 -4.87
N LYS A 25 -16.86 -8.97 -3.84
CA LYS A 25 -17.34 -9.11 -2.46
C LYS A 25 -16.74 -8.03 -1.58
N TYR A 26 -17.55 -7.52 -0.67
CA TYR A 26 -17.19 -6.47 0.28
C TYR A 26 -17.53 -6.87 1.70
N ASP A 27 -16.68 -6.52 2.64
CA ASP A 27 -16.92 -6.71 4.06
C ASP A 27 -17.95 -5.72 4.63
N GLU A 28 -18.18 -5.76 5.93
CA GLU A 28 -19.12 -4.88 6.64
C GLU A 28 -18.72 -3.39 6.60
N ASN A 29 -17.45 -3.10 6.35
CA ASN A 29 -16.87 -1.75 6.24
C ASN A 29 -16.76 -1.26 4.79
N GLU A 30 -17.39 -1.97 3.83
CA GLU A 30 -17.32 -1.71 2.38
C GLU A 30 -15.90 -1.87 1.78
N ASN A 31 -14.99 -2.59 2.44
CA ASN A 31 -13.70 -2.93 1.87
C ASN A 31 -13.85 -4.10 0.88
N LEU A 32 -13.20 -3.97 -0.27
CA LEU A 32 -13.20 -5.01 -1.31
C LEU A 32 -12.33 -6.20 -0.89
N ILE A 33 -12.94 -7.32 -0.50
CA ILE A 33 -12.25 -8.52 0.02
C ILE A 33 -12.01 -9.59 -1.04
N TYR A 34 -12.75 -9.55 -2.15
CA TYR A 34 -12.64 -10.53 -3.22
C TYR A 34 -13.08 -9.98 -4.57
N VAL A 35 -12.34 -10.33 -5.61
CA VAL A 35 -12.71 -10.11 -7.01
C VAL A 35 -12.56 -11.42 -7.78
N LYS A 36 -13.53 -11.72 -8.63
CA LYS A 36 -13.41 -12.75 -9.66
C LYS A 36 -13.81 -12.13 -11.01
N GLU A 37 -12.88 -12.13 -11.94
CA GLU A 37 -13.13 -11.69 -13.31
C GLU A 37 -13.71 -12.82 -14.17
N ASN A 38 -14.38 -12.45 -15.25
CA ASN A 38 -15.03 -13.39 -16.18
C ASN A 38 -14.05 -14.36 -16.87
N ARG A 39 -12.76 -14.03 -16.91
CA ARG A 39 -11.68 -14.87 -17.48
C ARG A 39 -11.01 -15.80 -16.46
N GLY A 40 -11.52 -15.84 -15.21
CA GLY A 40 -11.04 -16.73 -14.16
C GLY A 40 -9.91 -16.16 -13.31
N TYR A 41 -9.52 -14.90 -13.48
CA TYR A 41 -8.65 -14.22 -12.52
C TYR A 41 -9.40 -14.02 -11.20
N GLU A 42 -8.75 -14.33 -10.11
CA GLU A 42 -9.28 -14.17 -8.76
C GLU A 42 -8.27 -13.47 -7.87
N GLU A 43 -8.75 -12.56 -7.00
CA GLU A 43 -7.95 -11.79 -6.07
C GLU A 43 -8.65 -11.69 -4.72
N TRP A 44 -7.88 -11.76 -3.63
CA TRP A 44 -8.34 -11.67 -2.25
C TRP A 44 -7.55 -10.60 -1.50
N HIS A 45 -8.24 -9.85 -0.64
CA HIS A 45 -7.66 -8.81 0.21
C HIS A 45 -8.07 -9.00 1.66
N GLU A 46 -7.16 -8.69 2.57
CA GLU A 46 -7.41 -8.59 4.00
C GLU A 46 -7.06 -7.19 4.48
N TYR A 47 -7.80 -6.70 5.46
CA TYR A 47 -7.67 -5.33 5.98
C TYR A 47 -7.48 -5.33 7.49
N ASP A 48 -6.77 -4.33 8.02
CA ASP A 48 -6.73 -4.05 9.44
C ASP A 48 -8.01 -3.32 9.91
N SER A 49 -8.11 -3.04 11.21
CA SER A 49 -9.25 -2.35 11.79
C SER A 49 -9.43 -0.90 11.31
N ASN A 50 -8.39 -0.30 10.72
CA ASN A 50 -8.40 1.05 10.17
C ASN A 50 -8.78 1.09 8.68
N GLY A 51 -9.00 -0.07 8.05
CA GLY A 51 -9.31 -0.19 6.63
C GLY A 51 -8.09 -0.20 5.70
N ASN A 52 -6.89 -0.35 6.23
CA ASN A 52 -5.68 -0.49 5.44
C ASN A 52 -5.51 -1.95 4.97
N CYS A 53 -5.22 -2.15 3.68
CA CYS A 53 -4.96 -3.48 3.13
C CYS A 53 -3.63 -4.02 3.70
N ILE A 54 -3.68 -5.17 4.39
CA ILE A 54 -2.51 -5.82 4.99
C ILE A 54 -2.04 -7.06 4.23
N LEU A 55 -2.90 -7.61 3.38
CA LEU A 55 -2.60 -8.77 2.55
C LEU A 55 -3.38 -8.68 1.24
N ALA A 56 -2.70 -8.89 0.12
CA ALA A 56 -3.30 -9.12 -1.19
C ALA A 56 -2.72 -10.39 -1.80
N LYS A 57 -3.56 -11.23 -2.38
CA LYS A 57 -3.14 -12.44 -3.10
C LYS A 57 -4.03 -12.71 -4.30
N ASN A 58 -3.50 -13.41 -5.30
CA ASN A 58 -4.24 -13.80 -6.48
C ASN A 58 -4.01 -15.26 -6.85
N ASN A 59 -4.83 -15.80 -7.76
CA ASN A 59 -4.73 -17.19 -8.23
C ASN A 59 -3.61 -17.41 -9.28
N CYS A 60 -2.85 -16.37 -9.63
CA CYS A 60 -1.65 -16.48 -10.46
C CYS A 60 -0.37 -16.70 -9.64
N GLY A 61 -0.47 -16.84 -8.32
CA GLY A 61 0.64 -17.04 -7.40
C GLY A 61 1.23 -15.78 -6.79
N GLY A 62 0.66 -14.60 -7.08
CA GLY A 62 1.06 -13.34 -6.46
C GLY A 62 0.57 -13.21 -5.03
N LYS A 63 1.43 -12.73 -4.15
CA LYS A 63 1.10 -12.44 -2.76
C LYS A 63 1.94 -11.27 -2.24
N GLU A 64 1.28 -10.34 -1.55
CA GLU A 64 1.88 -9.12 -1.01
C GLU A 64 1.39 -8.88 0.41
N TRP A 65 2.27 -8.41 1.28
CA TRP A 65 2.00 -8.06 2.66
C TRP A 65 2.39 -6.62 2.92
N TYR A 66 1.60 -5.93 3.76
CA TYR A 66 1.76 -4.51 4.06
C TYR A 66 1.63 -4.27 5.56
N GLU A 67 2.46 -3.38 6.10
CA GLU A 67 2.36 -2.89 7.46
C GLU A 67 2.35 -1.36 7.46
N TYR A 68 1.59 -0.79 8.38
CA TYR A 68 1.36 0.66 8.48
C TYR A 68 1.66 1.16 9.88
N ASP A 69 2.07 2.43 10.00
CA ASP A 69 2.17 3.11 11.29
C ASP A 69 0.79 3.56 11.80
N GLU A 70 0.76 4.20 12.97
CA GLU A 70 -0.46 4.70 13.62
C GLU A 70 -1.20 5.75 12.77
N ASN A 71 -0.49 6.43 11.88
CA ASN A 71 -1.02 7.48 10.99
C ASN A 71 -1.47 6.94 9.62
N GLY A 72 -1.35 5.64 9.38
CA GLY A 72 -1.71 5.01 8.12
C GLY A 72 -0.63 5.08 7.04
N ASN A 73 0.60 5.46 7.38
CA ASN A 73 1.71 5.47 6.45
C ASN A 73 2.29 4.06 6.28
N LEU A 74 2.58 3.65 5.05
CA LEU A 74 3.17 2.35 4.73
C LEU A 74 4.63 2.29 5.20
N ILE A 75 4.91 1.49 6.25
CA ILE A 75 6.25 1.32 6.82
C ILE A 75 6.98 0.07 6.32
N TYR A 76 6.26 -0.94 5.88
CA TYR A 76 6.83 -2.17 5.36
C TYR A 76 5.95 -2.79 4.28
N TRP A 77 6.57 -3.27 3.22
CA TRP A 77 5.94 -4.04 2.16
C TRP A 77 6.85 -5.18 1.72
N LYS A 78 6.27 -6.33 1.42
CA LYS A 78 6.97 -7.44 0.78
C LYS A 78 6.07 -8.19 -0.19
N ASN A 79 6.67 -8.85 -1.16
CA ASN A 79 6.02 -9.83 -2.02
C ASN A 79 6.59 -11.25 -1.81
N ASN A 80 5.97 -12.23 -2.44
CA ASN A 80 6.43 -13.63 -2.37
C ASN A 80 7.62 -13.96 -3.29
N ASP A 81 8.11 -12.99 -4.07
CA ASP A 81 9.35 -13.12 -4.87
C ASP A 81 10.61 -12.77 -4.07
N GLY A 82 10.45 -12.35 -2.80
CA GLY A 82 11.54 -12.00 -1.89
C GLY A 82 11.93 -10.52 -1.91
N TYR A 83 11.18 -9.67 -2.61
CA TYR A 83 11.37 -8.22 -2.55
C TYR A 83 10.74 -7.65 -1.28
N GLU A 84 11.45 -6.75 -0.62
CA GLU A 84 11.04 -6.08 0.61
C GLU A 84 11.38 -4.60 0.56
N GLU A 85 10.52 -3.76 1.14
CA GLU A 85 10.72 -2.33 1.32
C GLU A 85 10.43 -1.92 2.77
N TRP A 86 11.22 -0.95 3.26
CA TRP A 86 11.03 -0.30 4.56
C TRP A 86 11.01 1.21 4.36
N ASN A 87 10.08 1.88 5.03
CA ASN A 87 9.92 3.33 5.01
C ASN A 87 9.79 3.87 6.43
N GLU A 88 10.39 5.03 6.68
CA GLU A 88 10.22 5.81 7.90
C GLU A 88 9.72 7.22 7.55
N TYR A 89 8.90 7.77 8.43
CA TYR A 89 8.25 9.08 8.26
C TYR A 89 8.50 9.97 9.46
N ASP A 90 8.56 11.29 9.23
CA ASP A 90 8.56 12.27 10.31
C ASP A 90 7.15 12.47 10.90
N SER A 91 7.04 13.33 11.92
CA SER A 91 5.76 13.64 12.59
C SER A 91 4.75 14.36 11.69
N TYR A 92 5.17 14.88 10.54
CA TYR A 92 4.33 15.55 9.54
C TYR A 92 3.88 14.60 8.41
N GLY A 93 4.32 13.33 8.43
CA GLY A 93 4.01 12.34 7.41
C GLY A 93 4.92 12.39 6.19
N ASN A 94 6.02 13.12 6.22
CA ASN A 94 7.02 13.13 5.15
C ASN A 94 7.93 11.92 5.28
N ARG A 95 8.19 11.22 4.17
CA ARG A 95 9.13 10.10 4.17
C ARG A 95 10.55 10.62 4.36
N ILE A 96 11.25 10.12 5.39
CA ILE A 96 12.61 10.52 5.75
C ILE A 96 13.64 9.43 5.51
N HIS A 97 13.20 8.17 5.35
CA HIS A 97 14.09 7.05 5.07
C HIS A 97 13.38 5.98 4.23
N TYR A 98 14.08 5.46 3.26
CA TYR A 98 13.68 4.34 2.40
C TYR A 98 14.81 3.34 2.33
N LYS A 99 14.48 2.07 2.39
CA LYS A 99 15.40 0.95 2.16
C LYS A 99 14.67 -0.17 1.45
N ASP A 100 15.34 -0.87 0.55
CA ASP A 100 14.80 -2.07 -0.07
C ASP A 100 15.78 -3.25 -0.06
N SER A 101 15.28 -4.44 -0.39
CA SER A 101 16.06 -5.68 -0.41
C SER A 101 17.06 -5.77 -1.57
N THR A 102 17.03 -4.84 -2.51
CA THR A 102 18.04 -4.74 -3.59
C THR A 102 19.32 -4.04 -3.12
N GLY A 103 19.28 -3.42 -1.92
CA GLY A 103 20.38 -2.67 -1.33
C GLY A 103 20.30 -1.17 -1.56
N THR A 104 19.24 -0.67 -2.16
CA THR A 104 18.99 0.78 -2.27
C THR A 104 18.58 1.34 -0.91
N GLU A 105 19.19 2.45 -0.51
CA GLU A 105 18.87 3.15 0.73
C GLU A 105 18.97 4.65 0.51
N ILE A 106 17.93 5.40 0.89
CA ILE A 106 17.82 6.85 0.66
C ILE A 106 17.28 7.53 1.93
N TRP A 107 17.85 8.68 2.25
CA TRP A 107 17.43 9.53 3.36
C TRP A 107 17.03 10.92 2.85
N TRP A 108 16.02 11.50 3.47
CA TRP A 108 15.53 12.83 3.21
C TRP A 108 15.47 13.65 4.49
N GLU A 109 15.86 14.89 4.39
CA GLU A 109 15.60 15.90 5.39
C GLU A 109 14.60 16.89 4.81
N CYS A 110 13.45 17.04 5.47
CA CYS A 110 12.31 17.83 5.00
C CYS A 110 11.97 18.94 5.98
N ASP A 111 11.46 20.06 5.45
CA ASP A 111 10.84 21.08 6.29
C ASP A 111 9.40 20.67 6.67
N PRO A 112 8.74 21.38 7.65
CA PRO A 112 7.38 21.06 8.07
C PRO A 112 6.30 21.15 6.96
N ASN A 113 6.60 21.83 5.84
CA ASN A 113 5.70 21.97 4.70
C ASN A 113 5.86 20.84 3.67
N GLY A 114 6.79 19.90 3.91
CA GLY A 114 7.02 18.76 3.04
C GLY A 114 7.97 19.02 1.87
N TYR A 115 8.73 20.11 1.90
CA TYR A 115 9.80 20.34 0.95
C TYR A 115 11.11 19.73 1.46
N PHE A 116 11.81 18.98 0.62
CA PHE A 116 13.09 18.43 1.03
C PHE A 116 14.20 19.51 1.03
N LEU A 117 15.04 19.44 2.05
CA LEU A 117 16.20 20.32 2.25
C LEU A 117 17.48 19.62 1.81
N HIS A 118 17.58 18.33 2.07
CA HIS A 118 18.73 17.49 1.78
C HIS A 118 18.27 16.06 1.46
N VAL A 119 18.88 15.44 0.46
CA VAL A 119 18.67 14.05 0.09
C VAL A 119 20.03 13.40 -0.10
N TRP A 120 20.23 12.19 0.42
CA TRP A 120 21.44 11.41 0.19
C TRP A 120 21.11 9.91 0.09
N ASP A 121 21.98 9.17 -0.57
CA ASP A 121 21.84 7.74 -0.74
C ASP A 121 23.06 6.97 -0.22
N ASN A 122 22.98 5.64 -0.24
CA ASN A 122 24.06 4.77 0.21
C ASN A 122 25.22 4.63 -0.81
N ASP A 123 25.10 5.21 -2.00
CA ASP A 123 26.17 5.31 -2.98
C ASP A 123 27.05 6.55 -2.75
N GLY A 124 26.66 7.40 -1.79
CA GLY A 124 27.35 8.61 -1.39
C GLY A 124 27.00 9.84 -2.25
N GLU A 125 25.92 9.76 -3.01
CA GLU A 125 25.38 10.91 -3.71
C GLU A 125 24.52 11.76 -2.80
N GLU A 126 24.67 13.09 -2.90
CA GLU A 126 23.96 14.06 -2.08
C GLU A 126 23.40 15.20 -2.92
N TRP A 127 22.20 15.66 -2.55
CA TRP A 127 21.53 16.81 -3.16
C TRP A 127 21.01 17.74 -2.06
N PHE A 128 21.28 19.05 -2.24
CA PHE A 128 20.79 20.11 -1.37
C PHE A 128 19.85 21.01 -2.17
N CYS A 129 18.79 21.47 -1.54
CA CYS A 129 17.90 22.46 -2.14
C CYS A 129 18.29 23.85 -1.66
N ASP A 130 19.14 24.54 -2.42
CA ASP A 130 19.67 25.86 -2.07
C ASP A 130 18.67 27.00 -2.37
N ASP A 131 17.74 26.81 -3.31
CA ASP A 131 16.76 27.80 -3.73
C ASP A 131 15.31 27.35 -3.49
N TYR A 132 14.49 28.25 -2.97
CA TYR A 132 13.08 28.01 -2.67
C TYR A 132 12.27 27.57 -3.91
N GLU A 133 12.61 28.06 -5.10
CA GLU A 133 11.94 27.73 -6.34
C GLU A 133 12.27 26.31 -6.87
N GLU A 134 13.38 25.73 -6.44
CA GLU A 134 13.83 24.38 -6.84
C GLU A 134 13.41 23.29 -5.85
N ARG A 135 12.84 23.64 -4.70
CA ARG A 135 12.39 22.70 -3.69
C ARG A 135 11.25 21.83 -4.21
N LYS A 136 11.44 20.53 -4.15
CA LYS A 136 10.43 19.52 -4.46
C LYS A 136 9.81 19.00 -3.18
N THR A 137 8.58 18.51 -3.25
CA THR A 137 7.95 17.82 -2.11
C THR A 137 8.60 16.47 -1.85
N CYS A 138 8.75 16.14 -0.58
CA CYS A 138 9.26 14.84 -0.13
C CYS A 138 8.31 13.66 -0.51
#